data_0ad8cce52a455ed682f0415e229f32eb
#
_entry.id   0ad8cce52a455ed682f0415e229f32eb
#
_cell.length_a   1.000
_cell.length_b   1.000
_cell.length_c   1.000
_cell.angle_alpha   90.00
_cell.angle_beta   90.00
_cell.angle_gamma   90.00
#
_symmetry.space_group_name_H-M   'P 1'
#
loop_
_entity.id
_entity.type
_entity.pdbx_description
1 polymer ?
#
loop_
_entity_poly.entity_id
_entity_poly.type
_entity_poly.pdbx_seq_one_letter_code
_entity_poly.pdbx_strand_id
1 'polypeptide(L)'
;MSDAAIRQEADGVLQLAGVLDFRSGPLLRTEGERLIRAAKPAALVLDCSAVVHSSSVGLSLLLAFMRVAQSAGKTMTVRALPIEMHQIAQVSGLTELLLLDA
;
A
#
# COMPACT_ATOMS: atom_id res chain seq x y z
N MET A 1 -20.27 5.66 -1.09
CA MET A 1 -19.37 6.05 -0.01
C MET A 1 -18.17 5.12 -0.02
N SER A 2 -16.98 5.67 0.11
CA SER A 2 -15.76 4.88 0.12
C SER A 2 -15.55 4.25 1.49
N ASP A 3 -15.38 2.95 1.53
CA ASP A 3 -15.02 2.24 2.76
C ASP A 3 -13.52 1.97 2.78
N ALA A 4 -12.73 2.99 2.44
CA ALA A 4 -11.29 2.86 2.41
C ALA A 4 -10.76 2.50 3.80
N ALA A 5 -9.91 1.48 3.85
CA ALA A 5 -9.34 1.00 5.09
C ALA A 5 -8.01 0.29 4.82
N ILE A 6 -7.17 0.27 5.84
CA ILE A 6 -6.00 -0.59 5.88
C ILE A 6 -6.04 -1.34 7.20
N ARG A 7 -5.81 -2.65 7.16
CA ARG A 7 -5.87 -3.48 8.36
C ARG A 7 -4.92 -4.66 8.25
N GLN A 8 -4.54 -5.18 9.39
CA GLN A 8 -3.76 -6.41 9.45
C GLN A 8 -4.68 -7.59 9.16
N GLU A 9 -4.38 -8.34 8.10
CA GLU A 9 -5.14 -9.52 7.70
C GLU A 9 -4.56 -10.78 8.32
N ALA A 10 -3.24 -10.83 8.41
CA ALA A 10 -2.49 -11.92 9.01
C ALA A 10 -1.13 -11.40 9.42
N ASP A 11 -0.30 -12.23 10.07
CA ASP A 11 1.06 -11.83 10.43
C ASP A 11 1.84 -11.42 9.17
N GLY A 12 2.26 -10.17 9.15
CA GLY A 12 3.04 -9.63 8.04
C GLY A 12 2.23 -9.30 6.80
N VAL A 13 0.90 -9.46 6.82
CA VAL A 13 0.04 -9.13 5.68
C VAL A 13 -0.90 -8.01 6.06
N LEU A 14 -0.80 -6.89 5.36
CA LEU A 14 -1.70 -5.75 5.50
C LEU A 14 -2.59 -5.67 4.27
N GLN A 15 -3.89 -5.50 4.48
CA GLN A 15 -4.83 -5.35 3.38
C GLN A 15 -5.27 -3.90 3.23
N LEU A 16 -5.09 -3.37 2.03
CA LEU A 16 -5.57 -2.05 1.65
C LEU A 16 -6.86 -2.22 0.85
N ALA A 17 -7.89 -1.46 1.18
CA ALA A 17 -9.22 -1.66 0.60
C ALA A 17 -9.90 -0.34 0.27
N GLY A 18 -10.83 -0.40 -0.66
CA GLY A 18 -11.73 0.69 -1.00
C GLY A 18 -11.22 1.63 -2.07
N VAL A 19 -11.63 2.87 -2.02
CA VAL A 19 -11.27 3.90 -2.98
C VAL A 19 -10.13 4.74 -2.44
N LEU A 20 -9.03 4.80 -3.18
CA LEU A 20 -7.83 5.54 -2.79
C LEU A 20 -7.81 6.88 -3.54
N ASP A 21 -8.05 7.95 -2.83
CA ASP A 21 -8.06 9.29 -3.38
C ASP A 21 -7.59 10.31 -2.33
N PHE A 22 -7.69 11.60 -2.65
CA PHE A 22 -7.24 12.66 -1.75
C PHE A 22 -8.03 12.70 -0.44
N ARG A 23 -9.23 12.12 -0.40
CA ARG A 23 -10.08 12.10 0.80
C ARG A 23 -9.64 11.02 1.77
N SER A 24 -9.34 9.83 1.24
CA SER A 24 -8.95 8.68 2.05
C SER A 24 -7.46 8.67 2.37
N GLY A 25 -6.64 9.27 1.53
CA GLY A 25 -5.18 9.18 1.61
C GLY A 25 -4.58 9.52 2.98
N PRO A 26 -4.89 10.70 3.55
CA PRO A 26 -4.26 11.08 4.83
C PRO A 26 -4.56 10.13 5.98
N LEU A 27 -5.80 9.68 6.11
CA LEU A 27 -6.18 8.75 7.16
C LEU A 27 -5.53 7.38 6.96
N LEU A 28 -5.54 6.88 5.73
CA LEU A 28 -4.90 5.61 5.39
C LEU A 28 -3.40 5.66 5.65
N ARG A 29 -2.77 6.79 5.34
CA ARG A 29 -1.34 6.96 5.58
C ARG A 29 -0.99 6.85 7.06
N THR A 30 -1.73 7.54 7.91
CA THR A 30 -1.52 7.51 9.36
C THR A 30 -1.71 6.11 9.91
N GLU A 31 -2.81 5.46 9.56
CA GLU A 31 -3.13 4.11 10.03
C GLU A 31 -2.15 3.07 9.49
N GLY A 32 -1.81 3.16 8.21
CA GLY A 32 -0.84 2.24 7.60
C GLY A 32 0.54 2.36 8.22
N GLU A 33 0.99 3.58 8.48
CA GLU A 33 2.27 3.80 9.14
C GLU A 33 2.30 3.16 10.52
N ARG A 34 1.22 3.32 11.28
CA ARG A 34 1.10 2.69 12.60
C ARG A 34 1.19 1.17 12.50
N LEU A 35 0.48 0.57 11.56
CA LEU A 35 0.47 -0.88 11.38
C LEU A 35 1.83 -1.42 10.93
N ILE A 36 2.50 -0.72 10.02
CA ILE A 36 3.81 -1.13 9.55
C ILE A 36 4.82 -1.12 10.68
N ARG A 37 4.84 -0.06 11.48
CA ARG A 37 5.78 0.05 12.59
C ARG A 37 5.50 -0.96 13.69
N ALA A 38 4.23 -1.30 13.93
CA ALA A 38 3.83 -2.24 14.95
C ALA A 38 3.97 -3.71 14.53
N ALA A 39 4.10 -3.99 13.24
CA ALA A 39 4.17 -5.36 12.73
C ALA A 39 5.42 -6.07 13.25
N LYS A 40 5.28 -7.32 13.67
CA LYS A 40 6.40 -8.12 14.18
C LYS A 40 7.31 -8.63 13.06
N PRO A 41 6.81 -9.21 11.96
CA PRO A 41 7.68 -9.68 10.90
C PRO A 41 8.44 -8.54 10.23
N ALA A 42 9.67 -8.81 9.83
CA ALA A 42 10.47 -7.85 9.06
C ALA A 42 10.09 -7.85 7.58
N ALA A 43 9.51 -8.92 7.07
CA ALA A 43 9.04 -9.02 5.70
C ALA A 43 7.52 -8.86 5.68
N LEU A 44 7.05 -7.79 5.05
CA LEU A 44 5.64 -7.44 4.99
C LEU A 44 5.11 -7.56 3.57
N VAL A 45 3.83 -7.89 3.46
CA VAL A 45 3.09 -7.90 2.19
C VAL A 45 1.95 -6.91 2.31
N LEU A 46 1.83 -6.02 1.34
CA LEU A 46 0.67 -5.14 1.22
C LEU A 46 -0.25 -5.71 0.14
N ASP A 47 -1.38 -6.23 0.55
CA ASP A 47 -2.37 -6.83 -0.34
C ASP A 47 -3.34 -5.76 -0.81
N CYS A 48 -3.37 -5.52 -2.11
CA CYS A 48 -4.23 -4.52 -2.74
C CYS A 48 -5.44 -5.13 -3.45
N SER A 49 -5.73 -6.42 -3.22
CA SER A 49 -6.84 -7.10 -3.91
C SER A 49 -8.20 -6.50 -3.61
N ALA A 50 -8.35 -5.82 -2.49
CA ALA A 50 -9.61 -5.19 -2.08
C ALA A 50 -9.70 -3.71 -2.47
N VAL A 51 -8.72 -3.18 -3.18
CA VAL A 51 -8.80 -1.82 -3.72
C VAL A 51 -9.79 -1.82 -4.89
N VAL A 52 -10.80 -0.96 -4.79
CA VAL A 52 -11.87 -0.88 -5.79
C VAL A 52 -11.48 0.08 -6.91
N HIS A 53 -10.90 1.21 -6.54
CA HIS A 53 -10.51 2.26 -7.47
C HIS A 53 -9.42 3.10 -6.84
N SER A 54 -8.52 3.65 -7.67
CA SER A 54 -7.44 4.49 -7.17
C SER A 54 -7.09 5.59 -8.16
N SER A 55 -6.89 6.79 -7.62
CA SER A 55 -6.20 7.86 -8.34
C SER A 55 -4.70 7.72 -8.13
N SER A 56 -3.92 8.66 -8.69
CA SER A 56 -2.47 8.71 -8.47
C SER A 56 -2.10 8.88 -6.99
N VAL A 57 -3.02 9.37 -6.16
CA VAL A 57 -2.82 9.44 -4.71
C VAL A 57 -2.55 8.07 -4.12
N GLY A 58 -3.23 7.03 -4.63
CA GLY A 58 -2.97 5.66 -4.16
C GLY A 58 -1.54 5.23 -4.36
N LEU A 59 -0.95 5.58 -5.50
CA LEU A 59 0.45 5.25 -5.77
C LEU A 59 1.39 5.97 -4.82
N SER A 60 1.14 7.26 -4.56
CA SER A 60 1.90 8.02 -3.57
C SER A 60 1.81 7.41 -2.18
N LEU A 61 0.63 6.89 -1.83
CA LEU A 61 0.39 6.21 -0.56
C LEU A 61 1.26 4.95 -0.45
N LEU A 62 1.32 4.14 -1.51
CA LEU A 62 2.16 2.93 -1.53
C LEU A 62 3.63 3.28 -1.34
N LEU A 63 4.10 4.31 -2.03
CA LEU A 63 5.49 4.76 -1.89
C LEU A 63 5.80 5.25 -0.48
N ALA A 64 4.85 5.93 0.15
CA ALA A 64 4.99 6.36 1.54
C ALA A 64 5.12 5.17 2.48
N PHE A 65 4.31 4.13 2.28
CA PHE A 65 4.38 2.90 3.08
C PHE A 65 5.72 2.19 2.91
N MET A 66 6.25 2.16 1.69
CA MET A 66 7.57 1.58 1.43
C MET A 66 8.67 2.30 2.20
N ARG A 67 8.63 3.64 2.24
CA ARG A 67 9.60 4.43 3.01
C ARG A 67 9.49 4.16 4.50
N VAL A 68 8.27 4.06 5.02
CA VAL A 68 8.06 3.76 6.43
C VAL A 68 8.64 2.40 6.77
N ALA A 69 8.37 1.39 5.93
CA ALA A 69 8.91 0.05 6.13
C ALA A 69 10.44 0.08 6.19
N GLN A 70 11.07 0.75 5.23
CA GLN A 70 12.53 0.90 5.21
C GLN A 70 13.07 1.55 6.48
N SER A 71 12.43 2.64 6.92
CA SER A 71 12.87 3.34 8.13
C SER A 71 12.72 2.50 9.38
N ALA A 72 11.82 1.53 9.35
CA ALA A 72 11.59 0.60 10.46
C ALA A 72 12.44 -0.68 10.35
N GLY A 73 13.36 -0.73 9.38
CA GLY A 73 14.21 -1.91 9.16
C GLY A 73 13.46 -3.09 8.55
N LYS A 74 12.40 -2.82 7.82
CA LYS A 74 11.52 -3.85 7.23
C LYS A 74 11.52 -3.75 5.71
N THR A 75 11.07 -4.83 5.05
CA THR A 75 10.80 -4.85 3.63
C THR A 75 9.31 -5.01 3.41
N MET A 76 8.81 -4.46 2.31
CA MET A 76 7.41 -4.59 1.95
C MET A 76 7.30 -4.86 0.47
N THR A 77 6.54 -5.90 0.11
CA THR A 77 6.16 -6.17 -1.28
C THR A 77 4.69 -5.88 -1.46
N VAL A 78 4.30 -5.54 -2.67
CA VAL A 78 2.90 -5.25 -3.03
C VAL A 78 2.34 -6.42 -3.81
N ARG A 79 1.19 -6.92 -3.39
CA ARG A 79 0.52 -8.06 -4.01
C ARG A 79 -0.84 -7.64 -4.56
N ALA A 80 -1.21 -8.19 -5.71
CA ALA A 80 -2.51 -7.96 -6.35
C ALA A 80 -2.79 -6.49 -6.64
N LEU A 81 -1.80 -5.77 -7.14
CA LEU A 81 -1.96 -4.37 -7.52
C LEU A 81 -2.99 -4.26 -8.65
N PRO A 82 -4.04 -3.43 -8.52
CA PRO A 82 -5.01 -3.23 -9.60
C PRO A 82 -4.36 -2.77 -10.88
N ILE A 83 -4.92 -3.20 -12.02
CA ILE A 83 -4.34 -2.91 -13.33
C ILE A 83 -4.17 -1.41 -13.58
N GLU A 84 -5.13 -0.59 -13.18
CA GLU A 84 -5.03 0.85 -13.39
C GLU A 84 -3.88 1.47 -12.60
N MET A 85 -3.61 1.00 -11.38
CA MET A 85 -2.47 1.46 -10.59
C MET A 85 -1.16 0.97 -11.21
N HIS A 86 -1.14 -0.26 -11.70
CA HIS A 86 0.02 -0.81 -12.37
C HIS A 86 0.38 0.01 -13.63
N GLN A 87 -0.63 0.41 -14.39
CA GLN A 87 -0.44 1.24 -15.58
C GLN A 87 0.13 2.61 -15.22
N ILE A 88 -0.39 3.25 -14.17
CA ILE A 88 0.13 4.53 -13.69
C ILE A 88 1.59 4.38 -13.26
N ALA A 89 1.91 3.31 -12.54
CA ALA A 89 3.28 3.04 -12.09
C ALA A 89 4.23 2.85 -13.27
N GLN A 90 3.81 2.14 -14.31
CA GLN A 90 4.61 1.93 -15.52
C GLN A 90 4.92 3.24 -16.22
N VAL A 91 3.90 4.06 -16.45
CA VAL A 91 4.06 5.36 -17.11
C VAL A 91 4.98 6.29 -16.32
N SER A 92 4.91 6.20 -15.00
CA SER A 92 5.71 7.04 -14.10
C SER A 92 7.09 6.45 -13.81
N GLY A 93 7.42 5.26 -14.32
CA GLY A 93 8.71 4.62 -14.07
C GLY A 93 8.88 4.11 -12.64
N LEU A 94 7.79 3.79 -11.95
CA LEU A 94 7.82 3.46 -10.52
C LEU A 94 7.65 1.97 -10.22
N THR A 95 7.51 1.12 -11.25
CA THR A 95 7.24 -0.30 -11.02
C THR A 95 8.33 -1.00 -10.21
N GLU A 96 9.59 -0.66 -10.44
CA GLU A 96 10.70 -1.25 -9.68
C GLU A 96 10.69 -0.83 -8.21
N LEU A 97 10.32 0.41 -7.94
CA LEU A 97 10.29 0.92 -6.58
C LEU A 97 9.20 0.26 -5.73
N LEU A 98 8.14 -0.24 -6.36
CA LEU A 98 7.01 -0.84 -5.65
C LEU A 98 7.27 -2.29 -5.23
N LEU A 99 8.36 -2.90 -5.69
CA LEU A 99 8.66 -4.30 -5.35
C LEU A 99 7.43 -5.19 -5.52
N LEU A 100 6.91 -5.20 -6.74
CA LEU A 100 5.68 -5.93 -7.02
C LEU A 100 5.91 -7.44 -6.91
N ASP A 101 5.00 -8.10 -6.19
CA ASP A 101 4.94 -9.54 -6.12
C ASP A 101 4.05 -10.03 -7.25
N ALA A 102 4.60 -10.79 -8.14
CA ALA A 102 3.91 -11.27 -9.34
C ALA A 102 2.76 -12.22 -9.03
#